data_9ae4a4f03044e4b0b39b3568ae934db1
#
_entry.id   9ae4a4f03044e4b0b39b3568ae934db1
#
_cell.length_a   1.000
_cell.length_b   1.000
_cell.length_c   1.000
_cell.angle_alpha   90.00
_cell.angle_beta   90.00
_cell.angle_gamma   90.00
#
_symmetry.space_group_name_H-M   'P 1'
#
loop_
_entity.id
_entity.type
_entity.pdbx_description
1 polymer ?
#
loop_
_entity_poly.entity_id
_entity_poly.type
_entity_poly.pdbx_seq_one_letter_code
_entity_poly.pdbx_strand_id
1 'polypeptide(L)'
;MARPYQKANIPGPEMGTSVSDPIVMANLLKTPKKTVFVIGAESLNWELDGKKVADYFIEIANKIDCHVVSTGHAYSYLKDKIVENRLYDMSLINITNRLSDKDWPGLDGEGQYSMAIFGGHIVFYVSQTLSRLKNFTNWLR
;
A
#
# COMPACT_ATOMS: atom_id res chain seq x y z
N MET A 1 10.16 -12.91 18.20
CA MET A 1 9.34 -12.32 17.10
C MET A 1 9.15 -10.84 17.39
N ALA A 2 9.50 -9.98 16.47
CA ALA A 2 9.28 -8.55 16.63
C ALA A 2 7.78 -8.26 16.69
N ARG A 3 7.37 -7.43 17.66
CA ARG A 3 5.97 -7.01 17.75
C ARG A 3 5.68 -5.97 16.68
N PRO A 4 4.51 -5.97 16.04
CA PRO A 4 4.09 -4.86 15.20
C PRO A 4 4.18 -3.54 15.99
N TYR A 5 4.66 -2.49 15.34
CA TYR A 5 4.79 -1.15 15.94
C TYR A 5 5.72 -1.07 17.14
N GLN A 6 6.84 -1.74 17.06
CA GLN A 6 7.85 -1.71 18.12
C GLN A 6 8.48 -0.31 18.23
N LYS A 7 8.35 0.33 19.39
CA LYS A 7 8.78 1.71 19.64
C LYS A 7 10.27 1.98 19.43
N ALA A 8 11.12 0.97 19.64
CA ALA A 8 12.57 1.14 19.62
C ALA A 8 13.14 1.42 18.23
N ASN A 9 12.39 1.16 17.17
CA ASN A 9 12.95 1.17 15.83
C ASN A 9 12.82 2.52 15.13
N ILE A 10 11.65 3.15 15.16
CA ILE A 10 11.40 4.42 14.43
C ILE A 10 10.35 5.23 15.17
N PRO A 11 10.56 6.55 15.35
CA PRO A 11 9.49 7.43 15.78
C PRO A 11 8.40 7.47 14.70
N GLY A 12 7.24 7.01 15.01
CA GLY A 12 6.11 6.94 14.09
C GLY A 12 4.81 6.75 14.85
N PRO A 13 3.73 6.36 14.18
CA PRO A 13 2.49 6.10 14.89
C PRO A 13 2.70 4.98 15.89
N GLU A 14 2.55 5.29 17.16
CA GLU A 14 2.73 4.33 18.24
C GLU A 14 1.56 3.35 18.34
N MET A 15 0.47 3.65 17.67
CA MET A 15 -0.75 2.89 17.72
C MET A 15 -1.18 2.46 16.32
N GLY A 16 -1.52 1.19 16.21
CA GLY A 16 -2.12 0.60 15.04
C GLY A 16 -2.94 -0.61 15.48
N THR A 17 -3.93 -0.96 14.70
CA THR A 17 -4.74 -2.15 14.95
C THR A 17 -4.20 -3.29 14.12
N SER A 18 -3.76 -4.36 14.80
CA SER A 18 -3.34 -5.58 14.13
C SER A 18 -4.58 -6.40 13.74
N VAL A 19 -4.67 -6.77 12.47
CA VAL A 19 -5.75 -7.63 11.96
C VAL A 19 -5.13 -8.97 11.58
N SER A 20 -5.43 -10.00 12.34
CA SER A 20 -4.93 -11.35 12.11
C SER A 20 -5.96 -12.30 11.50
N ASP A 21 -7.24 -11.95 11.55
CA ASP A 21 -8.32 -12.75 10.97
C ASP A 21 -8.46 -12.45 9.47
N PRO A 22 -8.27 -13.46 8.59
CA PRO A 22 -8.39 -13.28 7.14
C PRO A 22 -9.77 -12.78 6.69
N ILE A 23 -10.84 -13.18 7.38
CA ILE A 23 -12.20 -12.77 7.04
C ILE A 23 -12.41 -11.29 7.32
N VAL A 24 -11.93 -10.82 8.46
CA VAL A 24 -11.96 -9.39 8.81
C VAL A 24 -11.15 -8.57 7.81
N MET A 25 -9.97 -9.03 7.46
CA MET A 25 -9.12 -8.37 6.45
C MET A 25 -9.82 -8.31 5.09
N ALA A 26 -10.41 -9.40 4.63
CA ALA A 26 -11.13 -9.45 3.36
C ALA A 26 -12.31 -8.46 3.33
N ASN A 27 -13.04 -8.34 4.43
CA ASN A 27 -14.12 -7.38 4.53
C ASN A 27 -13.64 -5.93 4.53
N LEU A 28 -12.53 -5.65 5.21
CA LEU A 28 -11.90 -4.32 5.17
C LEU A 28 -11.48 -3.94 3.76
N LEU A 29 -10.94 -4.87 2.97
CA LEU A 29 -10.51 -4.62 1.60
C LEU A 29 -11.67 -4.40 0.62
N LYS A 30 -12.85 -4.94 0.92
CA LYS A 30 -14.04 -4.82 0.06
C LYS A 30 -14.87 -3.57 0.33
N THR A 31 -14.75 -2.97 1.51
CA THR A 31 -15.60 -1.87 1.97
C THR A 31 -15.30 -0.53 1.28
N PRO A 32 -14.04 -0.13 1.03
CA PRO A 32 -13.73 1.17 0.45
C PRO A 32 -14.22 1.31 -0.98
N LYS A 33 -14.66 2.52 -1.34
CA LYS A 33 -15.13 2.83 -2.69
C LYS A 33 -14.00 3.01 -3.68
N LYS A 34 -12.85 3.50 -3.24
CA LYS A 34 -11.70 3.78 -4.10
C LYS A 34 -10.41 3.48 -3.34
N THR A 35 -9.65 2.53 -3.85
CA THR A 35 -8.44 2.03 -3.20
C THR A 35 -7.23 2.18 -4.11
N VAL A 36 -6.09 2.52 -3.52
CA VAL A 36 -4.78 2.43 -4.16
C VAL A 36 -3.91 1.42 -3.40
N PHE A 37 -3.26 0.53 -4.13
CA PHE A 37 -2.31 -0.43 -3.58
C PHE A 37 -0.90 -0.04 -4.01
N VAL A 38 -0.05 0.31 -3.06
CA VAL A 38 1.34 0.68 -3.29
C VAL A 38 2.21 -0.54 -3.02
N ILE A 39 2.76 -1.12 -4.08
CA ILE A 39 3.55 -2.36 -4.04
C ILE A 39 5.02 -2.03 -4.17
N GLY A 40 5.80 -2.41 -3.17
CA GLY A 40 7.24 -2.19 -3.13
C GLY A 40 8.05 -3.36 -3.70
N ALA A 41 9.30 -3.08 -4.05
CA ALA A 41 10.22 -4.03 -4.65
C ALA A 41 10.58 -5.21 -3.74
N GLU A 42 10.51 -5.05 -2.42
CA GLU A 42 10.79 -6.13 -1.47
C GLU A 42 9.83 -7.31 -1.62
N SER A 43 8.62 -7.08 -2.14
CA SER A 43 7.67 -8.15 -2.42
C SER A 43 8.16 -9.16 -3.46
N LEU A 44 9.14 -8.80 -4.28
CA LEU A 44 9.79 -9.69 -5.25
C LEU A 44 10.79 -10.63 -4.59
N ASN A 45 11.32 -10.25 -3.44
CA ASN A 45 12.33 -10.99 -2.70
C ASN A 45 11.75 -11.94 -1.66
N TRP A 46 10.49 -11.73 -1.28
CA TRP A 46 9.81 -12.54 -0.28
C TRP A 46 8.99 -13.65 -0.92
N GLU A 47 9.04 -14.83 -0.32
CA GLU A 47 8.26 -15.99 -0.74
C GLU A 47 7.41 -16.52 0.42
N LEU A 48 6.23 -17.00 0.09
CA LEU A 48 5.33 -17.67 1.01
C LEU A 48 4.73 -18.88 0.28
N ASP A 49 4.91 -20.06 0.85
CA ASP A 49 4.45 -21.33 0.26
C ASP A 49 4.92 -21.54 -1.18
N GLY A 50 6.19 -21.18 -1.47
CA GLY A 50 6.80 -21.34 -2.79
C GLY A 50 6.36 -20.32 -3.84
N LYS A 51 5.60 -19.31 -3.45
CA LYS A 51 5.10 -18.26 -4.33
C LYS A 51 5.60 -16.90 -3.85
N LYS A 52 5.97 -16.03 -4.79
CA LYS A 52 6.38 -14.66 -4.46
C LYS A 52 5.24 -13.89 -3.80
N VAL A 53 5.56 -13.10 -2.78
CA VAL A 53 4.58 -12.23 -2.12
C VAL A 53 3.96 -11.24 -3.11
N ALA A 54 4.73 -10.78 -4.10
CA ALA A 54 4.21 -9.94 -5.18
C ALA A 54 3.04 -10.59 -5.93
N ASP A 55 3.06 -11.89 -6.14
CA ASP A 55 1.98 -12.61 -6.85
C ASP A 55 0.69 -12.62 -6.03
N TYR A 56 0.78 -12.75 -4.71
CA TYR A 56 -0.39 -12.61 -3.83
C TYR A 56 -0.96 -11.18 -3.89
N PHE A 57 -0.11 -10.17 -3.90
CA PHE A 57 -0.54 -8.78 -4.02
C PHE A 57 -1.23 -8.50 -5.35
N ILE A 58 -0.71 -9.07 -6.44
CA ILE A 58 -1.33 -8.99 -7.77
C ILE A 58 -2.73 -9.60 -7.76
N GLU A 59 -2.90 -10.76 -7.16
CA GLU A 59 -4.21 -11.40 -7.03
C GLU A 59 -5.19 -10.55 -6.25
N ILE A 60 -4.77 -9.98 -5.13
CA ILE A 60 -5.59 -9.08 -4.33
C ILE A 60 -5.99 -7.85 -5.13
N ALA A 61 -5.04 -7.20 -5.79
CA ALA A 61 -5.27 -6.00 -6.58
C ALA A 61 -6.26 -6.24 -7.72
N ASN A 62 -6.17 -7.40 -8.38
CA ASN A 62 -7.09 -7.77 -9.44
C ASN A 62 -8.50 -8.10 -8.92
N LYS A 63 -8.59 -8.71 -7.74
CA LYS A 63 -9.90 -9.04 -7.14
C LYS A 63 -10.66 -7.83 -6.63
N ILE A 64 -9.97 -6.85 -6.07
CA ILE A 64 -10.61 -5.63 -5.57
C ILE A 64 -10.68 -4.51 -6.62
N ASP A 65 -10.14 -4.74 -7.80
CA ASP A 65 -10.15 -3.81 -8.93
C ASP A 65 -9.63 -2.41 -8.57
N CYS A 66 -8.49 -2.35 -7.88
CA CYS A 66 -7.89 -1.11 -7.42
C CYS A 66 -6.80 -0.59 -8.35
N HIS A 67 -6.45 0.70 -8.19
CA HIS A 67 -5.24 1.24 -8.78
C HIS A 67 -4.00 0.71 -8.06
N VAL A 68 -2.95 0.46 -8.83
CA VAL A 68 -1.68 -0.06 -8.30
C VAL A 68 -0.57 0.93 -8.62
N VAL A 69 0.21 1.26 -7.61
CA VAL A 69 1.45 2.03 -7.76
C VAL A 69 2.60 1.10 -7.46
N SER A 70 3.48 0.91 -8.42
CA SER A 70 4.73 0.19 -8.22
C SER A 70 5.84 1.15 -7.81
N THR A 71 6.62 0.77 -6.83
CA THR A 71 7.78 1.54 -6.39
C THR A 71 9.07 0.76 -6.64
N GLY A 72 10.17 1.49 -6.86
CA GLY A 72 11.45 0.86 -7.18
C GLY A 72 11.40 0.07 -8.49
N HIS A 73 12.01 -1.10 -8.50
CA HIS A 73 12.08 -1.96 -9.70
C HIS A 73 10.92 -2.97 -9.83
N ALA A 74 9.86 -2.79 -9.05
CA ALA A 74 8.70 -3.69 -9.12
C ALA A 74 7.90 -3.56 -10.42
N TYR A 75 7.95 -2.42 -11.09
CA TYR A 75 7.17 -2.13 -12.28
C TYR A 75 7.35 -3.19 -13.39
N SER A 76 8.57 -3.55 -13.69
CA SER A 76 8.86 -4.51 -14.76
C SER A 76 8.27 -5.90 -14.52
N TYR A 77 8.10 -6.28 -13.25
CA TYR A 77 7.44 -7.54 -12.89
C TYR A 77 5.91 -7.43 -12.95
N LEU A 78 5.36 -6.28 -12.60
CA LEU A 78 3.91 -6.07 -12.49
C LEU A 78 3.24 -5.73 -13.82
N LYS A 79 3.97 -5.13 -14.77
CA LYS A 79 3.42 -4.57 -16.02
C LYS A 79 2.64 -5.57 -16.88
N ASP A 80 3.06 -6.84 -16.86
CA ASP A 80 2.41 -7.88 -17.67
C ASP A 80 1.29 -8.63 -16.91
N LYS A 81 1.08 -8.29 -15.64
CA LYS A 81 0.18 -9.00 -14.73
C LYS A 81 -0.97 -8.15 -14.22
N ILE A 82 -0.85 -6.84 -14.37
CA ILE A 82 -1.87 -5.86 -14.00
C ILE A 82 -2.23 -5.06 -15.25
N VAL A 83 -3.50 -4.79 -15.44
CA VAL A 83 -4.00 -4.01 -16.58
C VAL A 83 -3.33 -2.65 -16.61
N GLU A 84 -2.81 -2.24 -17.77
CA GLU A 84 -1.98 -1.05 -17.94
C GLU A 84 -2.63 0.24 -17.42
N ASN A 85 -3.93 0.41 -17.63
CA ASN A 85 -4.64 1.60 -17.16
C ASN A 85 -4.83 1.68 -15.65
N ARG A 86 -4.45 0.64 -14.90
CA ARG A 86 -4.49 0.61 -13.43
C ARG A 86 -3.12 0.59 -12.76
N LEU A 87 -2.06 0.46 -13.54
CA LEU A 87 -0.68 0.37 -13.04
C LEU A 87 0.08 1.66 -13.30
N TYR A 88 0.67 2.22 -12.25
CA TYR A 88 1.44 3.46 -12.28
C TYR A 88 2.80 3.22 -11.63
N ASP A 89 3.84 3.82 -12.17
CA ASP A 89 5.20 3.74 -11.63
C ASP A 89 5.60 5.08 -11.01
N MET A 90 5.87 5.07 -9.70
CA MET A 90 6.38 6.25 -9.00
C MET A 90 7.03 5.86 -7.67
N SER A 91 7.89 6.74 -7.17
CA SER A 91 8.54 6.51 -5.88
C SER A 91 7.54 6.56 -4.71
N LEU A 92 7.91 5.93 -3.59
CA LEU A 92 7.12 5.97 -2.37
C LEU A 92 6.90 7.41 -1.87
N ILE A 93 7.93 8.26 -1.96
CA ILE A 93 7.83 9.67 -1.58
C ILE A 93 6.83 10.41 -2.48
N ASN A 94 6.87 10.16 -3.76
CA ASN A 94 5.97 10.80 -4.72
C ASN A 94 4.50 10.47 -4.43
N ILE A 95 4.16 9.18 -4.30
CA ILE A 95 2.78 8.78 -3.98
C ILE A 95 2.36 9.28 -2.59
N THR A 96 3.26 9.29 -1.62
CA THR A 96 2.97 9.82 -0.28
C THR A 96 2.64 11.32 -0.32
N ASN A 97 3.38 12.10 -1.10
CA ASN A 97 3.12 13.53 -1.27
C ASN A 97 1.74 13.77 -1.91
N ARG A 98 1.39 12.99 -2.91
CA ARG A 98 0.09 13.06 -3.58
C ARG A 98 -1.06 12.67 -2.65
N LEU A 99 -0.91 11.58 -1.92
CA LEU A 99 -1.90 11.14 -0.92
C LEU A 99 -2.05 12.13 0.23
N SER A 100 -1.01 12.90 0.54
CA SER A 100 -1.06 13.93 1.58
C SER A 100 -1.76 15.21 1.15
N ASP A 101 -1.91 15.42 -0.15
CA ASP A 101 -2.61 16.59 -0.70
C ASP A 101 -4.11 16.28 -0.78
N LYS A 102 -4.89 16.99 0.04
CA LYS A 102 -6.35 16.82 0.09
C LYS A 102 -7.05 17.16 -1.25
N ASP A 103 -6.44 18.00 -2.04
CA ASP A 103 -7.00 18.50 -3.30
C ASP A 103 -6.53 17.66 -4.51
N TRP A 104 -5.69 16.67 -4.29
CA TRP A 104 -5.25 15.78 -5.36
C TRP A 104 -6.42 14.91 -5.88
N PRO A 105 -6.69 14.94 -7.19
CA PRO A 105 -7.85 14.23 -7.75
C PRO A 105 -7.63 12.72 -7.95
N GLY A 106 -6.54 12.16 -7.44
CA GLY A 106 -6.20 10.76 -7.66
C GLY A 106 -5.47 10.51 -8.99
N LEU A 107 -5.08 9.27 -9.23
CA LEU A 107 -4.36 8.87 -10.43
C LEU A 107 -5.20 8.99 -11.71
N ASP A 108 -6.50 8.83 -11.58
CA ASP A 108 -7.47 8.89 -12.68
C ASP A 108 -8.16 10.26 -12.84
N GLY A 109 -7.91 11.20 -11.94
CA GLY A 109 -8.56 12.51 -11.95
C GLY A 109 -9.99 12.53 -11.41
N GLU A 110 -10.47 11.42 -10.85
CA GLU A 110 -11.87 11.30 -10.39
C GLU A 110 -12.04 11.45 -8.87
N GLY A 111 -11.03 11.90 -8.17
CA GLY A 111 -11.08 12.16 -6.74
C GLY A 111 -10.08 11.35 -5.93
N GLN A 112 -9.91 11.76 -4.67
CA GLN A 112 -8.97 11.14 -3.75
C GLN A 112 -9.41 9.73 -3.34
N TYR A 113 -8.46 8.92 -2.92
CA TYR A 113 -8.68 7.56 -2.46
C TYR A 113 -9.29 7.52 -1.06
N SER A 114 -10.09 6.49 -0.78
CA SER A 114 -10.64 6.22 0.55
C SER A 114 -9.82 5.21 1.35
N MET A 115 -8.96 4.44 0.67
CA MET A 115 -8.04 3.51 1.31
C MET A 115 -6.72 3.47 0.54
N ALA A 116 -5.62 3.39 1.28
CA ALA A 116 -4.30 3.11 0.73
C ALA A 116 -3.72 1.87 1.41
N ILE A 117 -3.23 0.92 0.60
CA ILE A 117 -2.59 -0.31 1.07
C ILE A 117 -1.12 -0.23 0.70
N PHE A 118 -0.25 -0.54 1.64
CA PHE A 118 1.19 -0.58 1.42
C PHE A 118 1.71 -1.99 1.68
N GLY A 119 2.40 -2.56 0.72
CA GLY A 119 2.98 -3.88 0.83
C GLY A 119 4.33 -4.00 0.13
N GLY A 120 5.25 -4.77 0.70
CA GLY A 120 6.55 -5.02 0.09
C GLY A 120 7.55 -3.88 0.21
N HIS A 121 7.48 -3.07 1.26
CA HIS A 121 8.39 -1.96 1.51
C HIS A 121 9.33 -2.25 2.69
N ILE A 122 10.48 -1.57 2.69
CA ILE A 122 11.36 -1.53 3.86
C ILE A 122 10.61 -0.82 5.00
N VAL A 123 10.61 -1.44 6.18
CA VAL A 123 9.75 -1.06 7.32
C VAL A 123 9.88 0.42 7.70
N PHE A 124 11.11 0.96 7.78
CA PHE A 124 11.27 2.34 8.23
C PHE A 124 10.81 3.36 7.18
N TYR A 125 10.87 3.06 5.89
CA TYR A 125 10.32 3.93 4.85
C TYR A 125 8.79 3.97 4.90
N VAL A 126 8.15 2.83 4.98
CA VAL A 126 6.68 2.78 5.06
C VAL A 126 6.17 3.32 6.40
N SER A 127 6.91 3.13 7.48
CA SER A 127 6.57 3.69 8.78
C SER A 127 6.55 5.23 8.76
N GLN A 128 7.51 5.86 8.11
CA GLN A 128 7.52 7.31 7.90
C GLN A 128 6.32 7.76 7.05
N THR A 129 6.00 7.03 5.99
CA THR A 129 4.83 7.30 5.15
C THR A 129 3.53 7.24 5.94
N LEU A 130 3.32 6.17 6.71
CA LEU A 130 2.13 6.00 7.53
C LEU A 130 2.03 7.06 8.63
N SER A 131 3.16 7.42 9.23
CA SER A 131 3.21 8.49 10.23
C SER A 131 2.79 9.84 9.62
N ARG A 132 3.29 10.17 8.44
CA ARG A 132 2.91 11.38 7.73
C ARG A 132 1.41 11.41 7.41
N LEU A 133 0.89 10.34 6.84
CA LEU A 133 -0.53 10.25 6.48
C LEU A 133 -1.43 10.35 7.71
N LYS A 134 -1.06 9.70 8.82
CA LYS A 134 -1.82 9.76 10.06
C LYS A 134 -1.81 11.13 10.73
N ASN A 135 -0.62 11.74 10.85
CA ASN A 135 -0.43 12.91 11.71
C ASN A 135 -0.63 14.24 10.99
N PHE A 136 -0.50 14.27 9.67
CA PHE A 136 -0.54 15.51 8.88
C PHE A 136 -1.67 15.54 7.85
N THR A 137 -2.54 14.54 7.84
CA THR A 137 -3.70 14.46 6.96
C THR A 137 -4.92 13.94 7.71
N ASN A 138 -6.07 13.88 7.02
CA ASN A 138 -7.31 13.32 7.58
C ASN A 138 -7.51 11.83 7.25
N TRP A 139 -6.49 11.18 6.73
CA TRP A 139 -6.60 9.83 6.15
C TRP A 139 -6.99 8.74 7.17
N LEU A 140 -6.51 8.84 8.39
CA LEU A 140 -6.63 7.75 9.38
C LEU A 140 -7.35 8.25 10.62
N ARG A 141 -8.49 8.78 10.44
CA ARG A 141 -9.39 9.10 11.55
C ARG A 141 -10.34 7.96 11.85
#